data_31cd836b3bbca8fdf35ad4b23c7251da
#
_entry.id   31cd836b3bbca8fdf35ad4b23c7251da
#
_cell.length_a   1.000
_cell.length_b   1.000
_cell.length_c   1.000
_cell.angle_alpha   90.00
_cell.angle_beta   90.00
_cell.angle_gamma   90.00
#
_symmetry.space_group_name_H-M   'P 1'
#
loop_
_entity.id
_entity.type
_entity.pdbx_description
1 polymer ?
#
loop_
_entity_poly.entity_id
_entity_poly.type
_entity_poly.pdbx_seq_one_letter_code
_entity_poly.pdbx_strand_id
1 'polypeptide(L)'
;IFGIPISVSVSFIFLFVLFGAILDVAGGGKYFLNLAFSLVGKMRGGPAKAAILASGLTGLISGSSVANTVTTGTFTIPIMKKTGLPAVKAGAVEVAASVNGQIMPPIMGAAAFVMAELLGISYFTVITHAFLPAVISYIALFYISHLESVKLNIKGLPESEIPPLGKTFLGGIHFLIPIFILVYLLLVERWTAASAVFYSILSLMIIILVRELLDAKKNDLTLISALKLGFNKVVGGLEKGAINMISVAIAIATAGIIVGAVASTGLSNNLIVIVEAISGGNVITLLLLTALLCIILGHGITHDC
;
A
#
# COMPACT_ATOMS: atom_id res chain seq x y z
N ILE A 1 -1.73 -13.09 -24.82
CA ILE A 1 -0.61 -12.81 -23.92
C ILE A 1 -0.93 -11.57 -23.04
N PHE A 2 -1.44 -10.49 -23.61
CA PHE A 2 -1.68 -9.24 -22.90
C PHE A 2 -3.14 -9.03 -22.47
N GLY A 3 -4.00 -10.03 -22.54
CA GLY A 3 -5.45 -9.91 -22.33
C GLY A 3 -5.86 -9.35 -20.96
N ILE A 4 -6.30 -10.22 -20.06
CA ILE A 4 -6.86 -9.85 -18.76
C ILE A 4 -5.91 -8.96 -17.93
N PRO A 5 -4.61 -9.29 -17.72
CA PRO A 5 -3.77 -8.48 -16.85
C PRO A 5 -3.62 -7.02 -17.30
N ILE A 6 -3.42 -6.79 -18.60
CA ILE A 6 -3.30 -5.40 -19.11
C ILE A 6 -4.64 -4.67 -19.10
N SER A 7 -5.75 -5.35 -19.43
CA SER A 7 -7.09 -4.75 -19.32
C SER A 7 -7.38 -4.25 -17.91
N VAL A 8 -7.07 -5.05 -16.88
CA VAL A 8 -7.20 -4.67 -15.46
C VAL A 8 -6.29 -3.50 -15.11
N SER A 9 -5.07 -3.48 -15.66
CA SER A 9 -4.10 -2.42 -15.45
C SER A 9 -4.64 -1.06 -15.91
N VAL A 10 -5.23 -1.02 -17.09
CA VAL A 10 -5.80 0.22 -17.67
C VAL A 10 -7.11 0.62 -16.99
N SER A 11 -7.98 -0.34 -16.69
CA SER A 11 -9.33 -0.06 -16.18
C SER A 11 -9.36 0.35 -14.71
N PHE A 12 -8.52 -0.24 -13.86
CA PHE A 12 -8.61 -0.07 -12.41
C PHE A 12 -7.29 0.42 -11.80
N ILE A 13 -6.19 -0.30 -12.07
CA ILE A 13 -4.94 -0.10 -11.34
C ILE A 13 -4.38 1.30 -11.57
N PHE A 14 -4.45 1.81 -12.80
CA PHE A 14 -4.02 3.15 -13.14
C PHE A 14 -4.65 4.22 -12.24
N LEU A 15 -5.97 4.15 -12.03
CA LEU A 15 -6.68 5.12 -11.19
C LEU A 15 -6.23 5.05 -9.71
N PHE A 16 -5.98 3.86 -9.18
CA PHE A 16 -5.49 3.69 -7.81
C PHE A 16 -4.05 4.21 -7.65
N VAL A 17 -3.19 3.91 -8.61
CA VAL A 17 -1.80 4.45 -8.64
C VAL A 17 -1.82 5.97 -8.70
N LEU A 18 -2.72 6.53 -9.50
CA LEU A 18 -2.92 7.97 -9.63
C LEU A 18 -3.40 8.60 -8.32
N PHE A 19 -4.41 8.00 -7.68
CA PHE A 19 -4.91 8.42 -6.37
C PHE A 19 -3.78 8.47 -5.33
N GLY A 20 -2.99 7.39 -5.23
CA GLY A 20 -1.87 7.31 -4.31
C GLY A 20 -0.80 8.37 -4.57
N ALA A 21 -0.46 8.60 -5.85
CA ALA A 21 0.54 9.59 -6.23
C ALA A 21 0.10 11.04 -5.94
N ILE A 22 -1.16 11.38 -6.22
CA ILE A 22 -1.72 12.71 -5.91
C ILE A 22 -1.73 12.93 -4.39
N LEU A 23 -2.14 11.93 -3.61
CA LEU A 23 -2.18 12.02 -2.16
C LEU A 23 -0.77 12.18 -1.56
N ASP A 24 0.23 11.49 -2.13
CA ASP A 24 1.62 11.60 -1.68
C ASP A 24 2.22 12.99 -2.01
N VAL A 25 2.01 13.49 -3.22
CA VAL A 25 2.43 14.86 -3.61
C VAL A 25 1.73 15.93 -2.76
N ALA A 26 0.49 15.70 -2.35
CA ALA A 26 -0.23 16.58 -1.43
C ALA A 26 0.34 16.57 0.01
N GLY A 27 1.19 15.59 0.36
CA GLY A 27 1.82 15.47 1.68
C GLY A 27 1.21 14.39 2.57
N GLY A 28 0.34 13.54 2.04
CA GLY A 28 -0.31 12.44 2.78
C GLY A 28 0.68 11.45 3.37
N GLY A 29 1.74 11.08 2.64
CA GLY A 29 2.77 10.18 3.14
C GLY A 29 3.47 10.71 4.41
N LYS A 30 3.85 11.99 4.40
CA LYS A 30 4.44 12.66 5.58
C LYS A 30 3.45 12.75 6.75
N TYR A 31 2.19 12.98 6.47
CA TYR A 31 1.14 13.00 7.48
C TYR A 31 1.01 11.64 8.18
N PHE A 32 0.91 10.55 7.42
CA PHE A 32 0.79 9.20 8.00
C PHE A 32 2.03 8.78 8.78
N LEU A 33 3.21 9.16 8.30
CA LEU A 33 4.46 8.94 9.03
C LEU A 33 4.44 9.64 10.40
N ASN A 34 4.13 10.93 10.43
CA ASN A 34 4.05 11.70 11.67
C ASN A 34 2.96 11.16 12.61
N LEU A 35 1.82 10.75 12.07
CA LEU A 35 0.73 10.16 12.84
C LEU A 35 1.18 8.84 13.49
N ALA A 36 1.87 7.97 12.76
CA ALA A 36 2.42 6.72 13.28
C ALA A 36 3.43 6.96 14.41
N PHE A 37 4.35 7.93 14.23
CA PHE A 37 5.28 8.30 15.30
C PHE A 37 4.58 8.88 16.51
N SER A 38 3.54 9.68 16.34
CA SER A 38 2.75 10.23 17.43
C SER A 38 2.05 9.15 18.26
N LEU A 39 1.59 8.07 17.62
CA LEU A 39 0.86 6.98 18.26
C LEU A 39 1.76 6.02 19.03
N VAL A 40 2.86 5.57 18.43
CA VAL A 40 3.67 4.48 18.97
C VAL A 40 5.13 4.84 19.24
N GLY A 41 5.58 6.05 18.94
CA GLY A 41 6.98 6.47 19.05
C GLY A 41 7.56 6.33 20.46
N LYS A 42 6.74 6.52 21.52
CA LYS A 42 7.13 6.36 22.94
C LYS A 42 7.30 4.90 23.36
N MET A 43 6.69 3.97 22.62
CA MET A 43 6.74 2.57 22.99
C MET A 43 8.16 2.01 22.85
N ARG A 44 8.47 0.95 23.58
CA ARG A 44 9.74 0.23 23.41
C ARG A 44 9.85 -0.25 21.95
N GLY A 45 10.97 0.10 21.28
CA GLY A 45 11.10 -0.11 19.84
C GLY A 45 10.15 0.76 19.01
N GLY A 46 9.75 1.91 19.54
CA GLY A 46 8.81 2.84 18.90
C GLY A 46 9.10 3.15 17.45
N PRO A 47 10.36 3.46 17.05
CA PRO A 47 10.70 3.72 15.66
C PRO A 47 10.34 2.57 14.69
N ALA A 48 10.64 1.32 15.05
CA ALA A 48 10.31 0.19 14.20
C ALA A 48 8.79 -0.04 14.13
N LYS A 49 8.08 0.14 15.24
CA LYS A 49 6.62 0.07 15.28
C LYS A 49 5.97 1.20 14.49
N ALA A 50 6.51 2.42 14.57
CA ALA A 50 6.05 3.55 13.78
C ALA A 50 6.30 3.33 12.29
N ALA A 51 7.43 2.73 11.90
CA ALA A 51 7.70 2.33 10.52
C ALA A 51 6.65 1.33 10.01
N ILE A 52 6.31 0.30 10.80
CA ILE A 52 5.29 -0.70 10.44
C ILE A 52 3.92 -0.05 10.25
N LEU A 53 3.49 0.82 11.17
CA LEU A 53 2.21 1.53 11.04
C LEU A 53 2.20 2.53 9.88
N ALA A 54 3.29 3.29 9.71
CA ALA A 54 3.41 4.23 8.60
C ALA A 54 3.38 3.52 7.26
N SER A 55 4.16 2.44 7.10
CA SER A 55 4.14 1.61 5.90
C SER A 55 2.77 0.97 5.65
N GLY A 56 2.05 0.58 6.71
CA GLY A 56 0.67 0.12 6.59
C GLY A 56 -0.25 1.19 6.05
N LEU A 57 -0.22 2.38 6.62
CA LEU A 57 -1.07 3.50 6.21
C LEU A 57 -0.73 4.03 4.82
N THR A 58 0.56 4.11 4.47
CA THR A 58 0.98 4.51 3.11
C THR A 58 0.78 3.39 2.10
N GLY A 59 0.94 2.13 2.51
CA GLY A 59 0.67 0.94 1.72
C GLY A 59 -0.80 0.81 1.31
N LEU A 60 -1.73 1.21 2.21
CA LEU A 60 -3.16 1.33 1.89
C LEU A 60 -3.43 2.16 0.64
N ILE A 61 -2.49 3.02 0.25
CA ILE A 61 -2.68 4.04 -0.77
C ILE A 61 -1.81 3.79 -1.99
N SER A 62 -0.55 3.41 -1.78
CA SER A 62 0.43 3.27 -2.87
C SER A 62 0.25 1.99 -3.68
N GLY A 63 -0.26 0.92 -3.07
CA GLY A 63 -0.38 -0.40 -3.69
C GLY A 63 0.94 -1.03 -4.16
N SER A 64 2.09 -0.35 -3.95
CA SER A 64 3.42 -0.78 -4.39
C SER A 64 4.37 -0.87 -3.21
N SER A 65 4.91 -2.06 -2.95
CA SER A 65 5.90 -2.28 -1.88
C SER A 65 7.20 -1.52 -2.14
N VAL A 66 7.65 -1.47 -3.38
CA VAL A 66 8.87 -0.76 -3.77
C VAL A 66 8.73 0.75 -3.53
N ALA A 67 7.65 1.35 -4.06
CA ALA A 67 7.38 2.77 -3.85
C ALA A 67 7.22 3.09 -2.35
N ASN A 68 6.54 2.22 -1.60
CA ASN A 68 6.35 2.39 -0.17
C ASN A 68 7.67 2.32 0.59
N THR A 69 8.51 1.30 0.32
CA THR A 69 9.84 1.15 0.94
C THR A 69 10.73 2.38 0.68
N VAL A 70 10.72 2.91 -0.54
CA VAL A 70 11.51 4.11 -0.88
C VAL A 70 10.95 5.35 -0.17
N THR A 71 9.63 5.52 -0.15
CA THR A 71 9.01 6.72 0.44
C THR A 71 9.13 6.75 1.95
N THR A 72 8.78 5.66 2.65
CA THR A 72 8.82 5.60 4.12
C THR A 72 10.21 5.29 4.63
N GLY A 73 10.95 4.39 3.99
CA GLY A 73 12.26 3.90 4.42
C GLY A 73 13.34 4.99 4.46
N THR A 74 13.26 6.00 3.60
CA THR A 74 14.18 7.15 3.64
C THR A 74 14.14 7.89 4.98
N PHE A 75 13.01 7.87 5.68
CA PHE A 75 12.82 8.50 6.99
C PHE A 75 12.92 7.49 8.12
N THR A 76 12.29 6.34 8.00
CA THR A 76 12.17 5.36 9.09
C THR A 76 13.46 4.60 9.36
N ILE A 77 14.19 4.19 8.32
CA ILE A 77 15.46 3.44 8.48
C ILE A 77 16.51 4.24 9.27
N PRO A 78 16.79 5.51 8.94
CA PRO A 78 17.71 6.32 9.74
C PRO A 78 17.31 6.43 11.21
N ILE A 79 16.02 6.62 11.51
CA ILE A 79 15.51 6.75 12.87
C ILE A 79 15.64 5.41 13.63
N MET A 80 15.30 4.30 13.00
CA MET A 80 15.49 2.97 13.58
C MET A 80 16.97 2.69 13.92
N LYS A 81 17.89 3.06 13.01
CA LYS A 81 19.33 2.94 13.24
C LYS A 81 19.81 3.83 14.38
N LYS A 82 19.36 5.08 14.45
CA LYS A 82 19.68 6.04 15.52
C LYS A 82 19.30 5.50 16.91
N THR A 83 18.21 4.73 16.99
CA THR A 83 17.75 4.13 18.26
C THR A 83 18.41 2.79 18.60
N GLY A 84 19.36 2.32 17.79
CA GLY A 84 20.16 1.13 18.08
C GLY A 84 19.71 -0.15 17.34
N LEU A 85 18.77 -0.05 16.39
CA LEU A 85 18.41 -1.21 15.57
C LEU A 85 19.50 -1.41 14.49
N PRO A 86 20.07 -2.63 14.33
CA PRO A 86 21.04 -2.93 13.28
C PRO A 86 20.48 -2.60 11.89
N ALA A 87 21.33 -2.08 11.00
CA ALA A 87 20.92 -1.63 9.67
C ALA A 87 20.16 -2.70 8.87
N VAL A 88 20.64 -3.95 8.91
CA VAL A 88 20.00 -5.08 8.24
C VAL A 88 18.57 -5.31 8.78
N LYS A 89 18.39 -5.25 10.10
CA LYS A 89 17.07 -5.43 10.73
C LYS A 89 16.15 -4.25 10.44
N ALA A 90 16.68 -3.02 10.43
CA ALA A 90 15.90 -1.84 10.05
C ALA A 90 15.39 -1.94 8.61
N GLY A 91 16.24 -2.34 7.67
CA GLY A 91 15.84 -2.61 6.30
C GLY A 91 14.81 -3.75 6.18
N ALA A 92 15.03 -4.85 6.91
CA ALA A 92 14.10 -5.98 6.91
C ALA A 92 12.71 -5.62 7.43
N VAL A 93 12.62 -4.84 8.52
CA VAL A 93 11.34 -4.35 9.06
C VAL A 93 10.62 -3.47 8.03
N GLU A 94 11.33 -2.56 7.40
CA GLU A 94 10.77 -1.64 6.41
C GLU A 94 10.23 -2.39 5.18
N VAL A 95 11.04 -3.30 4.62
CA VAL A 95 10.64 -4.10 3.46
C VAL A 95 9.45 -5.00 3.80
N ALA A 96 9.49 -5.71 4.94
CA ALA A 96 8.39 -6.57 5.35
C ALA A 96 7.08 -5.78 5.57
N ALA A 97 7.17 -4.60 6.20
CA ALA A 97 6.00 -3.74 6.40
C ALA A 97 5.44 -3.22 5.07
N SER A 98 6.32 -2.86 4.13
CA SER A 98 5.93 -2.37 2.81
C SER A 98 5.30 -3.47 1.94
N VAL A 99 5.81 -4.68 1.99
CA VAL A 99 5.21 -5.85 1.31
C VAL A 99 3.83 -6.15 1.90
N ASN A 100 3.68 -6.14 3.22
CA ASN A 100 2.38 -6.30 3.87
C ASN A 100 1.37 -5.21 3.48
N GLY A 101 1.84 -4.01 3.11
CA GLY A 101 1.00 -2.94 2.59
C GLY A 101 0.23 -3.31 1.31
N GLN A 102 0.80 -4.19 0.48
CA GLN A 102 0.13 -4.63 -0.75
C GLN A 102 -1.09 -5.53 -0.52
N ILE A 103 -1.17 -6.18 0.63
CA ILE A 103 -2.33 -7.02 0.99
C ILE A 103 -3.32 -6.30 1.90
N MET A 104 -3.00 -5.07 2.34
CA MET A 104 -3.87 -4.32 3.25
C MET A 104 -4.99 -3.60 2.48
N PRO A 105 -6.28 -3.93 2.76
CA PRO A 105 -7.41 -3.21 2.19
C PRO A 105 -7.44 -1.74 2.65
N PRO A 106 -8.08 -0.81 1.89
CA PRO A 106 -9.00 -1.08 0.77
C PRO A 106 -8.36 -1.12 -0.62
N ILE A 107 -7.16 -0.55 -0.84
CA ILE A 107 -6.60 -0.39 -2.19
C ILE A 107 -5.85 -1.64 -2.61
N MET A 108 -5.00 -2.17 -1.73
CA MET A 108 -4.19 -3.36 -2.00
C MET A 108 -3.21 -3.16 -3.19
N GLY A 109 -2.45 -4.18 -3.53
CA GLY A 109 -1.61 -4.19 -4.73
C GLY A 109 -2.34 -4.65 -5.98
N ALA A 110 -1.69 -4.49 -7.13
CA ALA A 110 -2.21 -4.84 -8.44
C ALA A 110 -2.74 -6.29 -8.53
N ALA A 111 -2.13 -7.22 -7.80
CA ALA A 111 -2.51 -8.63 -7.78
C ALA A 111 -3.96 -8.85 -7.32
N ALA A 112 -4.49 -8.03 -6.42
CA ALA A 112 -5.85 -8.16 -5.93
C ALA A 112 -6.91 -7.90 -7.02
N PHE A 113 -6.64 -6.94 -7.90
CA PHE A 113 -7.52 -6.64 -9.04
C PHE A 113 -7.47 -7.74 -10.10
N VAL A 114 -6.27 -8.24 -10.40
CA VAL A 114 -6.08 -9.36 -11.33
C VAL A 114 -6.77 -10.61 -10.79
N MET A 115 -6.66 -10.87 -9.48
CA MET A 115 -7.34 -11.99 -8.82
C MET A 115 -8.86 -11.88 -8.94
N ALA A 116 -9.44 -10.70 -8.69
CA ALA A 116 -10.88 -10.47 -8.81
C ALA A 116 -11.38 -10.80 -10.23
N GLU A 117 -10.65 -10.34 -11.23
CA GLU A 117 -11.01 -10.56 -12.65
C GLU A 117 -10.84 -12.01 -13.07
N LEU A 118 -9.73 -12.67 -12.70
CA LEU A 118 -9.50 -14.08 -13.03
C LEU A 118 -10.50 -15.03 -12.38
N LEU A 119 -10.96 -14.72 -11.16
CA LEU A 119 -11.93 -15.52 -10.43
C LEU A 119 -13.38 -15.14 -10.76
N GLY A 120 -13.61 -14.04 -11.49
CA GLY A 120 -14.96 -13.54 -11.79
C GLY A 120 -15.74 -13.11 -10.53
N ILE A 121 -15.04 -12.64 -9.49
CA ILE A 121 -15.64 -12.20 -8.23
C ILE A 121 -15.51 -10.67 -8.08
N SER A 122 -16.37 -10.09 -7.23
CA SER A 122 -16.30 -8.64 -6.98
C SER A 122 -15.03 -8.29 -6.22
N TYR A 123 -14.47 -7.11 -6.49
CA TYR A 123 -13.32 -6.59 -5.73
C TYR A 123 -13.63 -6.47 -4.23
N PHE A 124 -14.90 -6.17 -3.87
CA PHE A 124 -15.38 -6.18 -2.49
C PHE A 124 -15.14 -7.54 -1.81
N THR A 125 -15.41 -8.64 -2.52
CA THR A 125 -15.18 -10.00 -2.00
C THR A 125 -13.69 -10.24 -1.71
N VAL A 126 -12.81 -9.79 -2.59
CA VAL A 126 -11.36 -9.90 -2.38
C VAL A 126 -10.93 -9.12 -1.14
N ILE A 127 -11.38 -7.86 -1.00
CA ILE A 127 -11.08 -7.00 0.16
C ILE A 127 -11.47 -7.68 1.47
N THR A 128 -12.69 -8.19 1.55
CA THR A 128 -13.22 -8.79 2.79
C THR A 128 -12.45 -10.03 3.21
N HIS A 129 -12.03 -10.86 2.26
CA HIS A 129 -11.23 -12.07 2.56
C HIS A 129 -9.75 -11.73 2.85
N ALA A 130 -9.19 -10.70 2.22
CA ALA A 130 -7.82 -10.27 2.44
C ALA A 130 -7.62 -9.55 3.79
N PHE A 131 -8.68 -8.97 4.36
CA PHE A 131 -8.59 -8.18 5.59
C PHE A 131 -8.00 -8.95 6.77
N LEU A 132 -8.49 -10.15 7.04
CA LEU A 132 -8.03 -10.95 8.17
C LEU A 132 -6.56 -11.38 8.04
N PRO A 133 -6.10 -11.96 6.91
CA PRO A 133 -4.68 -12.25 6.69
C PRO A 133 -3.77 -11.03 6.82
N ALA A 134 -4.19 -9.88 6.28
CA ALA A 134 -3.44 -8.63 6.38
C ALA A 134 -3.26 -8.19 7.83
N VAL A 135 -4.33 -8.16 8.62
CA VAL A 135 -4.29 -7.78 10.03
C VAL A 135 -3.39 -8.72 10.82
N ILE A 136 -3.52 -10.05 10.63
CA ILE A 136 -2.67 -11.04 11.29
C ILE A 136 -1.20 -10.81 10.96
N SER A 137 -0.88 -10.57 9.69
CA SER A 137 0.50 -10.32 9.22
C SER A 137 1.09 -9.06 9.87
N TYR A 138 0.33 -7.96 9.95
CA TYR A 138 0.77 -6.75 10.63
C TYR A 138 0.95 -6.93 12.13
N ILE A 139 0.05 -7.64 12.80
CA ILE A 139 0.18 -7.97 14.23
C ILE A 139 1.43 -8.82 14.47
N ALA A 140 1.67 -9.83 13.63
CA ALA A 140 2.85 -10.68 13.73
C ALA A 140 4.14 -9.85 13.56
N LEU A 141 4.22 -9.01 12.54
CA LEU A 141 5.38 -8.16 12.29
C LEU A 141 5.61 -7.16 13.45
N PHE A 142 4.55 -6.56 13.95
CA PHE A 142 4.59 -5.66 15.10
C PHE A 142 5.10 -6.37 16.36
N TYR A 143 4.66 -7.59 16.59
CA TYR A 143 5.08 -8.40 17.73
C TYR A 143 6.54 -8.86 17.59
N ILE A 144 6.96 -9.35 16.42
CA ILE A 144 8.34 -9.72 16.13
C ILE A 144 9.28 -8.52 16.35
N SER A 145 8.89 -7.36 15.82
CA SER A 145 9.63 -6.11 16.03
C SER A 145 9.71 -5.70 17.50
N HIS A 146 8.66 -5.96 18.29
CA HIS A 146 8.67 -5.74 19.73
C HIS A 146 9.67 -6.66 20.44
N LEU A 147 9.64 -7.96 20.17
CA LEU A 147 10.55 -8.94 20.77
C LEU A 147 12.01 -8.62 20.43
N GLU A 148 12.28 -8.25 19.19
CA GLU A 148 13.62 -7.84 18.77
C GLU A 148 14.09 -6.59 19.51
N SER A 149 13.21 -5.62 19.70
CA SER A 149 13.51 -4.39 20.48
C SER A 149 13.74 -4.68 21.96
N VAL A 150 13.06 -5.68 22.52
CA VAL A 150 13.31 -6.17 23.89
C VAL A 150 14.69 -6.80 23.99
N LYS A 151 15.02 -7.70 23.05
CA LYS A 151 16.30 -8.40 22.99
C LYS A 151 17.50 -7.43 22.88
N LEU A 152 17.35 -6.39 22.08
CA LEU A 152 18.39 -5.38 21.87
C LEU A 152 18.34 -4.22 22.86
N ASN A 153 17.45 -4.29 23.86
CA ASN A 153 17.24 -3.23 24.86
C ASN A 153 16.98 -1.83 24.27
N ILE A 154 16.29 -1.78 23.11
CA ILE A 154 15.94 -0.53 22.44
C ILE A 154 14.79 0.15 23.19
N LYS A 155 15.00 1.44 23.52
CA LYS A 155 13.98 2.29 24.15
C LYS A 155 13.10 2.96 23.08
N GLY A 156 12.02 3.62 23.52
CA GLY A 156 11.23 4.52 22.67
C GLY A 156 11.97 5.83 22.41
N LEU A 157 11.42 6.64 21.52
CA LEU A 157 11.90 8.00 21.28
C LEU A 157 11.60 8.92 22.49
N PRO A 158 12.47 9.89 22.77
CA PRO A 158 12.18 10.92 23.74
C PRO A 158 10.98 11.78 23.28
N GLU A 159 10.22 12.34 24.23
CA GLU A 159 9.02 13.13 23.93
C GLU A 159 9.29 14.32 23.01
N SER A 160 10.49 14.90 23.10
CA SER A 160 10.92 16.03 22.26
C SER A 160 11.03 15.70 20.77
N GLU A 161 11.21 14.42 20.43
CA GLU A 161 11.34 13.95 19.04
C GLU A 161 10.00 13.42 18.48
N ILE A 162 8.94 13.37 19.31
CA ILE A 162 7.64 12.83 18.92
C ILE A 162 6.68 13.97 18.57
N PRO A 163 6.09 13.96 17.37
CA PRO A 163 5.08 14.95 17.03
C PRO A 163 3.87 14.87 17.98
N PRO A 164 3.32 15.99 18.46
CA PRO A 164 2.15 15.97 19.34
C PRO A 164 0.90 15.46 18.61
N LEU A 165 0.29 14.39 19.13
CA LEU A 165 -0.80 13.64 18.47
C LEU A 165 -1.96 14.55 18.03
N GLY A 166 -2.45 15.42 18.90
CA GLY A 166 -3.59 16.27 18.59
C GLY A 166 -3.34 17.23 17.42
N LYS A 167 -2.18 17.90 17.43
CA LYS A 167 -1.79 18.81 16.34
C LYS A 167 -1.53 18.06 15.03
N THR A 168 -0.90 16.89 15.11
CA THR A 168 -0.62 16.05 13.94
C THR A 168 -1.91 15.54 13.32
N PHE A 169 -2.82 14.99 14.13
CA PHE A 169 -4.09 14.46 13.65
C PHE A 169 -4.95 15.54 12.99
N LEU A 170 -5.17 16.67 13.67
CA LEU A 170 -5.98 17.77 13.13
C LEU A 170 -5.33 18.45 11.91
N GLY A 171 -4.00 18.50 11.87
CA GLY A 171 -3.27 19.11 10.75
C GLY A 171 -3.43 18.38 9.42
N GLY A 172 -3.72 17.07 9.46
CA GLY A 172 -3.83 16.26 8.24
C GLY A 172 -5.15 15.50 8.10
N ILE A 173 -6.17 15.81 8.91
CA ILE A 173 -7.47 15.13 8.86
C ILE A 173 -8.12 15.19 7.47
N HIS A 174 -7.84 16.23 6.70
CA HIS A 174 -8.33 16.40 5.33
C HIS A 174 -7.85 15.31 4.38
N PHE A 175 -6.70 14.64 4.64
CA PHE A 175 -6.24 13.50 3.86
C PHE A 175 -7.06 12.23 4.10
N LEU A 176 -7.74 12.14 5.24
CA LEU A 176 -8.63 11.01 5.54
C LEU A 176 -9.96 11.09 4.79
N ILE A 177 -10.39 12.30 4.36
CA ILE A 177 -11.67 12.48 3.67
C ILE A 177 -11.74 11.71 2.35
N PRO A 178 -10.78 11.82 1.41
CA PRO A 178 -10.82 11.05 0.16
C PRO A 178 -10.75 9.53 0.40
N ILE A 179 -10.00 9.11 1.43
CA ILE A 179 -9.91 7.70 1.80
C ILE A 179 -11.25 7.21 2.36
N PHE A 180 -11.90 8.01 3.20
CA PHE A 180 -13.22 7.69 3.73
C PHE A 180 -14.26 7.61 2.60
N ILE A 181 -14.24 8.55 1.64
CA ILE A 181 -15.12 8.52 0.47
C ILE A 181 -14.89 7.22 -0.33
N LEU A 182 -13.61 6.86 -0.58
CA LEU A 182 -13.27 5.62 -1.27
C LEU A 182 -13.84 4.39 -0.56
N VAL A 183 -13.58 4.30 0.74
CA VAL A 183 -14.04 3.17 1.57
C VAL A 183 -15.57 3.11 1.61
N TYR A 184 -16.23 4.25 1.78
CA TYR A 184 -17.69 4.34 1.82
C TYR A 184 -18.32 3.87 0.49
N LEU A 185 -17.82 4.38 -0.65
CA LEU A 185 -18.34 4.00 -1.96
C LEU A 185 -18.09 2.52 -2.27
N LEU A 186 -16.95 1.96 -1.86
CA LEU A 186 -16.62 0.55 -2.08
C LEU A 186 -17.40 -0.40 -1.16
N LEU A 187 -17.48 -0.09 0.14
CA LEU A 187 -17.98 -1.03 1.15
C LEU A 187 -19.48 -0.87 1.43
N VAL A 188 -19.98 0.36 1.43
CA VAL A 188 -21.39 0.66 1.75
C VAL A 188 -22.24 0.71 0.49
N GLU A 189 -21.86 1.57 -0.44
CA GLU A 189 -22.61 1.75 -1.70
C GLU A 189 -22.32 0.65 -2.74
N ARG A 190 -21.25 -0.14 -2.52
CA ARG A 190 -20.84 -1.27 -3.42
C ARG A 190 -20.64 -0.85 -4.87
N TRP A 191 -20.12 0.36 -5.08
CA TRP A 191 -19.77 0.83 -6.41
C TRP A 191 -18.60 0.03 -7.00
N THR A 192 -18.45 0.12 -8.33
CA THR A 192 -17.25 -0.44 -8.96
C THR A 192 -15.98 0.24 -8.45
N ALA A 193 -14.89 -0.50 -8.39
CA ALA A 193 -13.60 0.02 -7.92
C ALA A 193 -13.16 1.27 -8.70
N ALA A 194 -13.36 1.26 -10.04
CA ALA A 194 -13.04 2.40 -10.90
C ALA A 194 -13.86 3.65 -10.56
N SER A 195 -15.17 3.51 -10.40
CA SER A 195 -16.04 4.64 -10.05
C SER A 195 -15.72 5.20 -8.67
N ALA A 196 -15.54 4.34 -7.68
CA ALA A 196 -15.24 4.75 -6.31
C ALA A 196 -13.92 5.55 -6.22
N VAL A 197 -12.85 5.06 -6.87
CA VAL A 197 -11.57 5.77 -6.87
C VAL A 197 -11.62 7.05 -7.69
N PHE A 198 -12.36 7.08 -8.80
CA PHE A 198 -12.52 8.29 -9.60
C PHE A 198 -13.11 9.46 -8.78
N TYR A 199 -14.21 9.24 -8.08
CA TYR A 199 -14.80 10.26 -7.21
C TYR A 199 -13.90 10.62 -6.02
N SER A 200 -13.13 9.67 -5.52
CA SER A 200 -12.12 9.92 -4.48
C SER A 200 -10.98 10.80 -4.98
N ILE A 201 -10.52 10.62 -6.23
CA ILE A 201 -9.54 11.50 -6.88
C ILE A 201 -10.12 12.92 -7.04
N LEU A 202 -11.35 13.05 -7.52
CA LEU A 202 -11.99 14.35 -7.65
C LEU A 202 -12.07 15.07 -6.30
N SER A 203 -12.50 14.38 -5.25
CA SER A 203 -12.54 14.94 -3.90
C SER A 203 -11.16 15.37 -3.41
N LEU A 204 -10.13 14.59 -3.67
CA LEU A 204 -8.75 14.90 -3.32
C LEU A 204 -8.24 16.14 -4.05
N MET A 205 -8.49 16.27 -5.35
CA MET A 205 -8.12 17.45 -6.13
C MET A 205 -8.78 18.73 -5.58
N ILE A 206 -10.07 18.64 -5.24
CA ILE A 206 -10.81 19.75 -4.63
C ILE A 206 -10.19 20.12 -3.28
N ILE A 207 -9.89 19.14 -2.44
CA ILE A 207 -9.29 19.35 -1.12
C ILE A 207 -7.91 20.03 -1.25
N ILE A 208 -7.08 19.62 -2.21
CA ILE A 208 -5.77 20.24 -2.47
C ILE A 208 -5.96 21.72 -2.81
N LEU A 209 -6.86 22.03 -3.73
CA LEU A 209 -7.11 23.41 -4.15
C LEU A 209 -7.66 24.27 -2.99
N VAL A 210 -8.64 23.76 -2.26
CA VAL A 210 -9.22 24.45 -1.08
C VAL A 210 -8.15 24.68 0.00
N ARG A 211 -7.30 23.70 0.24
CA ARG A 211 -6.24 23.81 1.24
C ARG A 211 -5.23 24.89 0.91
N GLU A 212 -4.77 24.94 -0.35
CA GLU A 212 -3.84 25.98 -0.82
C GLU A 212 -4.47 27.39 -0.71
N LEU A 213 -5.77 27.50 -0.97
CA LEU A 213 -6.49 28.78 -0.80
C LEU A 213 -6.58 29.21 0.68
N LEU A 214 -6.82 28.27 1.58
CA LEU A 214 -6.88 28.55 3.02
C LEU A 214 -5.49 28.93 3.58
N ASP A 215 -4.44 28.22 3.15
CA ASP A 215 -3.08 28.49 3.58
C ASP A 215 -2.54 29.80 2.97
N ALA A 216 -2.96 30.17 1.77
CA ALA A 216 -2.66 31.47 1.14
C ALA A 216 -3.22 32.65 1.94
N LYS A 217 -4.47 32.54 2.41
CA LYS A 217 -5.09 33.56 3.26
C LYS A 217 -4.34 33.78 4.56
N LYS A 218 -3.69 32.71 5.08
CA LYS A 218 -2.89 32.75 6.29
C LYS A 218 -1.49 33.36 6.09
N ASN A 219 -0.95 33.24 4.89
CA ASN A 219 0.41 33.65 4.52
C ASN A 219 0.47 34.91 3.63
N ASP A 220 -0.63 35.68 3.54
CA ASP A 220 -0.75 36.90 2.72
C ASP A 220 -0.39 36.71 1.22
N LEU A 221 -0.59 35.49 0.70
CA LEU A 221 -0.38 35.20 -0.72
C LEU A 221 -1.60 35.62 -1.56
N THR A 222 -1.37 36.01 -2.80
CA THR A 222 -2.45 36.34 -3.72
C THR A 222 -3.26 35.08 -4.08
N LEU A 223 -4.58 35.25 -4.30
CA LEU A 223 -5.48 34.15 -4.69
C LEU A 223 -4.98 33.40 -5.93
N ILE A 224 -4.45 34.14 -6.89
CA ILE A 224 -3.92 33.58 -8.15
C ILE A 224 -2.69 32.71 -7.89
N SER A 225 -1.78 33.14 -7.02
CA SER A 225 -0.59 32.34 -6.66
C SER A 225 -0.95 31.05 -5.93
N ALA A 226 -1.97 31.09 -5.06
CA ALA A 226 -2.47 29.90 -4.36
C ALA A 226 -3.11 28.89 -5.32
N LEU A 227 -3.97 29.35 -6.23
CA LEU A 227 -4.57 28.49 -7.25
C LEU A 227 -3.51 27.87 -8.15
N LYS A 228 -2.51 28.64 -8.57
CA LYS A 228 -1.39 28.13 -9.37
C LYS A 228 -0.60 27.07 -8.61
N LEU A 229 -0.35 27.26 -7.31
CA LEU A 229 0.35 26.29 -6.47
C LEU A 229 -0.46 25.00 -6.33
N GLY A 230 -1.76 25.11 -6.03
CA GLY A 230 -2.66 23.96 -5.96
C GLY A 230 -2.76 23.20 -7.27
N PHE A 231 -2.90 23.91 -8.38
CA PHE A 231 -2.91 23.32 -9.72
C PHE A 231 -1.60 22.60 -10.05
N ASN A 232 -0.45 23.21 -9.74
CA ASN A 232 0.86 22.56 -9.92
C ASN A 232 1.01 21.30 -9.09
N LYS A 233 0.49 21.25 -7.85
CA LYS A 233 0.47 20.02 -7.04
C LYS A 233 -0.38 18.94 -7.68
N VAL A 234 -1.54 19.28 -8.20
CA VAL A 234 -2.42 18.34 -8.91
C VAL A 234 -1.72 17.79 -10.15
N VAL A 235 -1.16 18.67 -11.00
CA VAL A 235 -0.43 18.25 -12.20
C VAL A 235 0.79 17.40 -11.85
N GLY A 236 1.58 17.79 -10.85
CA GLY A 236 2.71 16.99 -10.37
C GLY A 236 2.29 15.62 -9.81
N GLY A 237 1.12 15.54 -9.18
CA GLY A 237 0.53 14.26 -8.75
C GLY A 237 0.11 13.38 -9.93
N LEU A 238 -0.49 13.96 -10.96
CA LEU A 238 -0.85 13.26 -12.20
C LEU A 238 0.40 12.74 -12.93
N GLU A 239 1.42 13.58 -13.06
CA GLU A 239 2.70 13.22 -13.68
C GLU A 239 3.37 12.06 -12.90
N LYS A 240 3.50 12.19 -11.58
CA LYS A 240 4.07 11.14 -10.73
C LYS A 240 3.28 9.84 -10.82
N GLY A 241 1.96 9.91 -10.86
CA GLY A 241 1.10 8.76 -11.03
C GLY A 241 1.31 8.05 -12.37
N ALA A 242 1.42 8.82 -13.45
CA ALA A 242 1.71 8.29 -14.78
C ALA A 242 3.09 7.60 -14.83
N ILE A 243 4.11 8.22 -14.24
CA ILE A 243 5.47 7.62 -14.14
C ILE A 243 5.45 6.33 -13.30
N ASN A 244 4.80 6.34 -12.14
CA ASN A 244 4.69 5.16 -11.28
C ASN A 244 3.98 4.01 -12.00
N MET A 245 3.01 4.32 -12.85
CA MET A 245 2.26 3.32 -13.62
C MET A 245 3.14 2.56 -14.61
N ILE A 246 4.22 3.14 -15.12
CA ILE A 246 5.12 2.48 -16.07
C ILE A 246 5.68 1.18 -15.48
N SER A 247 6.24 1.24 -14.27
CA SER A 247 6.80 0.06 -13.59
C SER A 247 5.73 -0.99 -13.29
N VAL A 248 4.56 -0.54 -12.87
CA VAL A 248 3.41 -1.43 -12.57
C VAL A 248 2.92 -2.11 -13.86
N ALA A 249 2.79 -1.35 -14.95
CA ALA A 249 2.35 -1.89 -16.24
C ALA A 249 3.33 -2.93 -16.81
N ILE A 250 4.65 -2.68 -16.70
CA ILE A 250 5.67 -3.64 -17.11
C ILE A 250 5.59 -4.92 -16.31
N ALA A 251 5.48 -4.82 -14.99
CA ALA A 251 5.34 -5.99 -14.11
C ALA A 251 4.09 -6.82 -14.45
N ILE A 252 2.95 -6.15 -14.67
CA ILE A 252 1.69 -6.80 -15.04
C ILE A 252 1.77 -7.43 -16.44
N ALA A 253 2.42 -6.76 -17.39
CA ALA A 253 2.65 -7.32 -18.72
C ALA A 253 3.50 -8.59 -18.67
N THR A 254 4.57 -8.59 -17.87
CA THR A 254 5.43 -9.74 -17.64
C THR A 254 4.64 -10.88 -16.99
N ALA A 255 3.87 -10.59 -15.95
CA ALA A 255 2.98 -11.58 -15.35
C ALA A 255 1.97 -12.15 -16.36
N GLY A 256 1.43 -11.31 -17.25
CA GLY A 256 0.53 -11.73 -18.34
C GLY A 256 1.19 -12.68 -19.32
N ILE A 257 2.47 -12.52 -19.64
CA ILE A 257 3.23 -13.44 -20.47
C ILE A 257 3.37 -14.79 -19.77
N ILE A 258 3.71 -14.81 -18.48
CA ILE A 258 3.84 -16.03 -17.68
C ILE A 258 2.51 -16.78 -17.62
N VAL A 259 1.42 -16.06 -17.27
CA VAL A 259 0.07 -16.65 -17.23
C VAL A 259 -0.33 -17.22 -18.58
N GLY A 260 -0.05 -16.50 -19.67
CA GLY A 260 -0.32 -16.94 -21.02
C GLY A 260 0.48 -18.20 -21.41
N ALA A 261 1.75 -18.27 -21.05
CA ALA A 261 2.60 -19.44 -21.30
C ALA A 261 2.11 -20.67 -20.52
N VAL A 262 1.78 -20.50 -19.22
CA VAL A 262 1.27 -21.55 -18.36
C VAL A 262 -0.09 -22.06 -18.86
N ALA A 263 -0.96 -21.17 -19.34
CA ALA A 263 -2.26 -21.53 -19.87
C ALA A 263 -2.15 -22.26 -21.22
N SER A 264 -1.27 -21.79 -22.13
CA SER A 264 -1.11 -22.39 -23.47
C SER A 264 -0.44 -23.76 -23.43
N THR A 265 0.39 -24.03 -22.43
CA THR A 265 1.04 -25.34 -22.22
C THR A 265 0.15 -26.34 -21.46
N GLY A 266 -1.01 -25.90 -20.95
CA GLY A 266 -1.87 -26.74 -20.12
C GLY A 266 -1.31 -27.05 -18.74
N LEU A 267 -0.19 -26.42 -18.35
CA LEU A 267 0.49 -26.67 -17.09
C LEU A 267 -0.42 -26.37 -15.87
N SER A 268 -1.23 -25.33 -15.96
CA SER A 268 -2.20 -24.99 -14.90
C SER A 268 -3.18 -26.13 -14.62
N ASN A 269 -3.75 -26.72 -15.67
CA ASN A 269 -4.68 -27.84 -15.51
C ASN A 269 -4.00 -29.08 -14.92
N ASN A 270 -2.78 -29.39 -15.38
CA ASN A 270 -2.01 -30.50 -14.82
C ASN A 270 -1.67 -30.29 -13.34
N LEU A 271 -1.28 -29.07 -12.95
CA LEU A 271 -1.02 -28.74 -11.55
C LEU A 271 -2.28 -28.88 -10.68
N ILE A 272 -3.43 -28.43 -11.16
CA ILE A 272 -4.72 -28.58 -10.45
C ILE A 272 -5.02 -30.07 -10.21
N VAL A 273 -4.95 -30.89 -11.25
CA VAL A 273 -5.20 -32.34 -11.16
C VAL A 273 -4.24 -33.02 -10.17
N ILE A 274 -2.96 -32.67 -10.20
CA ILE A 274 -1.95 -33.21 -9.27
C ILE A 274 -2.28 -32.81 -7.82
N VAL A 275 -2.61 -31.54 -7.59
CA VAL A 275 -2.93 -31.03 -6.25
C VAL A 275 -4.22 -31.68 -5.71
N GLU A 276 -5.24 -31.83 -6.55
CA GLU A 276 -6.47 -32.52 -6.16
C GLU A 276 -6.24 -33.99 -5.84
N ALA A 277 -5.47 -34.69 -6.66
CA ALA A 277 -5.14 -36.09 -6.46
C ALA A 277 -4.37 -36.32 -5.15
N ILE A 278 -3.37 -35.47 -4.86
CA ILE A 278 -2.57 -35.58 -3.63
C ILE A 278 -3.37 -35.16 -2.40
N SER A 279 -4.26 -34.16 -2.54
CA SER A 279 -5.06 -33.67 -1.41
C SER A 279 -6.13 -34.67 -0.96
N GLY A 280 -6.54 -35.60 -1.83
CA GLY A 280 -7.57 -36.59 -1.54
C GLY A 280 -8.92 -35.97 -1.11
N GLY A 281 -9.21 -34.74 -1.55
CA GLY A 281 -10.40 -33.97 -1.17
C GLY A 281 -10.31 -33.27 0.20
N ASN A 282 -9.16 -33.33 0.89
CA ASN A 282 -8.97 -32.64 2.14
C ASN A 282 -8.56 -31.17 1.89
N VAL A 283 -9.41 -30.22 2.32
CA VAL A 283 -9.22 -28.79 2.10
C VAL A 283 -7.93 -28.27 2.73
N ILE A 284 -7.52 -28.77 3.91
CA ILE A 284 -6.29 -28.31 4.58
C ILE A 284 -5.07 -28.73 3.76
N THR A 285 -5.04 -29.99 3.31
CA THR A 285 -3.94 -30.49 2.48
C THR A 285 -3.86 -29.73 1.14
N LEU A 286 -5.01 -29.44 0.52
CA LEU A 286 -5.10 -28.66 -0.69
C LEU A 286 -4.51 -27.25 -0.50
N LEU A 287 -4.87 -26.56 0.60
CA LEU A 287 -4.35 -25.23 0.92
C LEU A 287 -2.84 -25.24 1.17
N LEU A 288 -2.33 -26.24 1.88
CA LEU A 288 -0.89 -26.37 2.14
C LEU A 288 -0.10 -26.64 0.86
N LEU A 289 -0.59 -27.51 -0.02
CA LEU A 289 0.03 -27.79 -1.33
C LEU A 289 0.01 -26.56 -2.22
N THR A 290 -1.11 -25.84 -2.27
CA THR A 290 -1.22 -24.59 -3.03
C THR A 290 -0.26 -23.52 -2.49
N ALA A 291 -0.16 -23.35 -1.17
CA ALA A 291 0.79 -22.43 -0.56
C ALA A 291 2.24 -22.80 -0.90
N LEU A 292 2.59 -24.09 -0.85
CA LEU A 292 3.92 -24.57 -1.25
C LEU A 292 4.23 -24.27 -2.72
N LEU A 293 3.30 -24.52 -3.63
CA LEU A 293 3.44 -24.19 -5.05
C LEU A 293 3.62 -22.68 -5.26
N CYS A 294 2.84 -21.86 -4.57
CA CYS A 294 2.97 -20.39 -4.65
C CYS A 294 4.35 -19.92 -4.17
N ILE A 295 4.90 -20.52 -3.12
CA ILE A 295 6.26 -20.21 -2.63
C ILE A 295 7.31 -20.61 -3.69
N ILE A 296 7.22 -21.82 -4.27
CA ILE A 296 8.17 -22.30 -5.28
C ILE A 296 8.13 -21.42 -6.54
N LEU A 297 6.93 -21.11 -7.04
CA LEU A 297 6.76 -20.27 -8.22
C LEU A 297 7.17 -18.82 -7.94
N GLY A 298 6.86 -18.31 -6.74
CA GLY A 298 7.23 -16.96 -6.33
C GLY A 298 8.73 -16.73 -6.19
N HIS A 299 9.48 -17.72 -5.72
CA HIS A 299 10.94 -17.63 -5.63
C HIS A 299 11.63 -17.53 -7.01
N GLY A 300 11.06 -18.15 -8.04
CA GLY A 300 11.58 -18.07 -9.40
C GLY A 300 11.43 -16.70 -10.07
N ILE A 301 10.50 -15.88 -9.57
CA ILE A 301 10.16 -14.57 -10.16
C ILE A 301 10.88 -13.41 -9.43
N THR A 302 11.21 -13.58 -8.16
CA THR A 302 11.76 -12.51 -7.30
C THR A 302 13.27 -12.32 -7.38
N HIS A 303 13.99 -13.20 -8.07
CA HIS A 303 15.46 -13.08 -8.21
C HIS A 303 15.90 -12.08 -9.29
N ASP A 304 15.00 -11.64 -10.18
CA ASP A 304 15.31 -10.77 -11.32
C ASP A 304 14.53 -9.44 -11.32
N CYS A 305 13.92 -9.03 -10.19
CA CYS A 305 13.24 -7.73 -10.03
C CYS A 305 13.89 -6.85 -8.98
#